data_18b62c46d1cf39db74ceabf422c29fbf
#
_entry.id   18b62c46d1cf39db74ceabf422c29fbf
#
_cell.length_a   1.000
_cell.length_b   1.000
_cell.length_c   1.000
_cell.angle_alpha   90.00
_cell.angle_beta   90.00
_cell.angle_gamma   90.00
#
_symmetry.space_group_name_H-M   'P 1'
#
loop_
_entity.id
_entity.type
_entity.pdbx_description
1 polymer ?
#
loop_
_entity_poly.entity_id
_entity_poly.type
_entity_poly.pdbx_seq_one_letter_code
_entity_poly.pdbx_strand_id
1 'polypeptide(L)'
;IQQLAVMALNRKQYGSILLFVGAPGTGKTSIGQSIARALGREYVRISLGGIRDEAEIRGHRRTYIGAMPGRIMEGIKRSGVSNPVIVLDEVDKLAKDYGGDPASALLEVLDPEQNSTFTDHYMNVPYDLSNVLFVCTANSLDTIPEPLLNRMEVINFSGYTAVEKYQIARRHLLPKALDAMGIKKNA
;
A
#
# COMPACT_ATOMS: atom_id res chain seq x y z
N ILE A 1 10.68 21.94 -0.22
CA ILE A 1 10.00 22.92 0.68
C ILE A 1 8.67 23.36 0.09
N GLN A 2 8.58 23.73 -1.20
CA GLN A 2 7.32 24.15 -1.83
C GLN A 2 6.28 23.02 -1.92
N GLN A 3 6.68 21.78 -2.21
CA GLN A 3 5.76 20.64 -2.25
C GLN A 3 5.21 20.31 -0.85
N LEU A 4 6.00 20.46 0.20
CA LEU A 4 5.55 20.26 1.58
C LEU A 4 4.55 21.33 2.03
N ALA A 5 4.73 22.58 1.60
CA ALA A 5 3.78 23.65 1.88
C ALA A 5 2.44 23.46 1.14
N VAL A 6 2.48 22.98 -0.10
CA VAL A 6 1.28 22.66 -0.89
C VAL A 6 0.53 21.46 -0.30
N MET A 7 1.24 20.45 0.22
CA MET A 7 0.64 19.31 0.93
C MET A 7 0.00 19.74 2.26
N ALA A 8 0.60 20.68 2.98
CA ALA A 8 0.05 21.20 4.24
C ALA A 8 -1.20 22.07 4.02
N LEU A 9 -1.30 22.74 2.88
CA LEU A 9 -2.45 23.56 2.50
C LEU A 9 -3.58 22.74 1.88
N ASN A 10 -3.27 21.66 1.19
CA ASN A 10 -4.25 20.74 0.62
C ASN A 10 -4.47 19.53 1.56
N ARG A 11 -5.18 19.76 2.65
CA ARG A 11 -5.68 18.66 3.51
C ARG A 11 -6.54 17.62 2.76
N LYS A 12 -6.77 17.80 1.47
CA LYS A 12 -7.48 16.88 0.57
C LYS A 12 -6.59 15.95 -0.24
N GLN A 13 -5.29 16.17 -0.28
CA GLN A 13 -4.36 15.20 -0.85
C GLN A 13 -3.81 14.31 0.27
N TYR A 14 -4.68 13.46 0.78
CA TYR A 14 -4.29 12.39 1.66
C TYR A 14 -3.34 11.44 0.93
N GLY A 15 -2.11 11.42 1.44
CA GLY A 15 -1.14 10.40 1.25
C GLY A 15 -0.90 9.94 -0.17
N SER A 16 0.12 10.51 -0.81
CA SER A 16 0.74 9.80 -1.94
C SER A 16 1.16 8.42 -1.46
N ILE A 17 0.65 7.39 -2.09
CA ILE A 17 1.03 6.03 -1.84
C ILE A 17 2.46 5.86 -2.31
N LEU A 18 3.35 5.38 -1.45
CA LEU A 18 4.75 5.19 -1.80
C LEU A 18 4.91 3.93 -2.65
N LEU A 19 5.54 4.06 -3.81
CA LEU A 19 5.89 2.94 -4.67
C LEU A 19 7.41 2.86 -4.82
N PHE A 20 8.01 1.82 -4.28
CA PHE A 20 9.43 1.52 -4.44
C PHE A 20 9.65 0.63 -5.65
N VAL A 21 10.43 1.13 -6.61
CA VAL A 21 10.75 0.43 -7.84
C VAL A 21 12.23 0.07 -7.89
N GLY A 22 12.54 -1.15 -8.21
CA GLY A 22 13.91 -1.61 -8.37
C GLY A 22 13.98 -3.10 -8.68
N ALA A 23 15.17 -3.56 -9.09
CA ALA A 23 15.42 -4.96 -9.38
C ALA A 23 15.13 -5.86 -8.18
N PRO A 24 14.83 -7.16 -8.38
CA PRO A 24 14.72 -8.12 -7.29
C PRO A 24 15.96 -8.14 -6.40
N GLY A 25 15.76 -8.27 -5.09
CA GLY A 25 16.88 -8.32 -4.13
C GLY A 25 17.47 -6.96 -3.75
N THR A 26 16.85 -5.84 -4.13
CA THR A 26 17.33 -4.48 -3.77
C THR A 26 16.88 -3.99 -2.39
N GLY A 27 16.16 -4.81 -1.61
CA GLY A 27 15.75 -4.47 -0.24
C GLY A 27 14.47 -3.63 -0.15
N LYS A 28 13.65 -3.57 -1.22
CA LYS A 28 12.40 -2.82 -1.24
C LYS A 28 11.44 -3.21 -0.12
N THR A 29 11.31 -4.50 0.15
CA THR A 29 10.40 -5.04 1.18
C THR A 29 10.86 -4.68 2.59
N SER A 30 12.16 -4.64 2.84
CA SER A 30 12.75 -4.30 4.14
C SER A 30 12.44 -2.87 4.57
N ILE A 31 12.19 -1.97 3.64
CA ILE A 31 11.86 -0.57 3.93
C ILE A 31 10.51 -0.45 4.60
N GLY A 32 9.49 -1.17 4.14
CA GLY A 32 8.19 -1.20 4.79
C GLY A 32 8.28 -1.64 6.25
N GLN A 33 9.08 -2.65 6.51
CA GLN A 33 9.35 -3.12 7.87
C GLN A 33 10.06 -2.06 8.72
N SER A 34 11.04 -1.37 8.15
CA SER A 34 11.75 -0.28 8.83
C SER A 34 10.84 0.91 9.14
N ILE A 35 9.95 1.27 8.22
CA ILE A 35 8.93 2.31 8.42
C ILE A 35 8.00 1.92 9.57
N ALA A 36 7.48 0.70 9.57
CA ALA A 36 6.60 0.20 10.62
C ALA A 36 7.26 0.25 11.99
N ARG A 37 8.52 -0.18 12.08
CA ARG A 37 9.31 -0.13 13.32
C ARG A 37 9.51 1.30 13.82
N ALA A 38 9.85 2.22 12.93
CA ALA A 38 10.07 3.61 13.27
C ALA A 38 8.78 4.33 13.73
N LEU A 39 7.63 3.92 13.20
CA LEU A 39 6.30 4.44 13.58
C LEU A 39 5.71 3.74 14.81
N GLY A 40 6.32 2.65 15.28
CA GLY A 40 5.75 1.82 16.34
C GLY A 40 4.46 1.12 15.93
N ARG A 41 4.33 0.74 14.66
CA ARG A 41 3.15 0.10 14.09
C ARG A 41 3.40 -1.35 13.74
N GLU A 42 2.32 -2.12 13.70
CA GLU A 42 2.35 -3.49 13.19
C GLU A 42 2.64 -3.49 11.69
N TYR A 43 3.32 -4.53 11.24
CA TYR A 43 3.72 -4.74 9.86
C TYR A 43 3.03 -5.95 9.26
N VAL A 44 2.47 -5.78 8.08
CA VAL A 44 1.88 -6.88 7.30
C VAL A 44 2.40 -6.80 5.87
N ARG A 45 2.84 -7.91 5.34
CA ARG A 45 3.22 -8.06 3.94
C ARG A 45 2.17 -8.87 3.19
N ILE A 46 1.73 -8.35 2.06
CA ILE A 46 0.81 -9.02 1.15
C ILE A 46 1.47 -9.06 -0.24
N SER A 47 1.73 -10.26 -0.74
CA SER A 47 2.21 -10.42 -2.11
C SER A 47 1.05 -10.39 -3.08
N LEU A 48 1.11 -9.51 -4.08
CA LEU A 48 0.13 -9.41 -5.16
C LEU A 48 0.54 -10.20 -6.38
N GLY A 49 1.77 -10.72 -6.41
CA GLY A 49 2.25 -11.58 -7.48
C GLY A 49 1.42 -12.87 -7.58
N GLY A 50 0.93 -13.16 -8.78
CA GLY A 50 0.10 -14.34 -9.02
C GLY A 50 -1.38 -14.19 -8.71
N ILE A 51 -1.84 -13.04 -8.23
CA ILE A 51 -3.27 -12.76 -8.10
C ILE A 51 -3.88 -12.61 -9.49
N ARG A 52 -4.89 -13.43 -9.76
CA ARG A 52 -5.63 -13.46 -11.03
C ARG A 52 -7.08 -13.05 -10.89
N ASP A 53 -7.65 -13.27 -9.72
CA ASP A 53 -9.06 -13.02 -9.43
C ASP A 53 -9.21 -11.80 -8.50
N GLU A 54 -10.10 -10.90 -8.87
CA GLU A 54 -10.50 -9.75 -8.07
C GLU A 54 -10.96 -10.16 -6.66
N ALA A 55 -11.60 -11.32 -6.52
CA ALA A 55 -12.05 -11.85 -5.24
C ALA A 55 -10.91 -12.16 -4.27
N GLU A 56 -9.68 -12.36 -4.72
CA GLU A 56 -8.53 -12.50 -3.83
C GLU A 56 -8.23 -11.20 -3.08
N ILE A 57 -8.61 -10.04 -3.62
CA ILE A 57 -8.48 -8.72 -2.98
C ILE A 57 -9.76 -8.38 -2.22
N ARG A 58 -10.92 -8.49 -2.86
CA ARG A 58 -12.23 -8.07 -2.34
C ARG A 58 -12.95 -9.12 -1.50
N GLY A 59 -12.49 -10.38 -1.49
CA GLY A 59 -13.18 -11.49 -0.87
C GLY A 59 -14.27 -12.09 -1.75
N HIS A 60 -14.66 -13.32 -1.43
CA HIS A 60 -15.73 -14.04 -2.09
C HIS A 60 -17.06 -13.82 -1.36
N ARG A 61 -18.16 -13.75 -2.09
CA ARG A 61 -19.49 -13.75 -1.46
C ARG A 61 -19.71 -15.04 -0.69
N ARG A 62 -20.27 -14.97 0.51
CA ARG A 62 -20.47 -16.12 1.40
C ARG A 62 -21.33 -17.23 0.80
N THR A 63 -22.09 -16.94 -0.24
CA THR A 63 -22.91 -17.92 -0.95
C THR A 63 -22.12 -18.90 -1.79
N TYR A 64 -20.85 -18.65 -2.05
CA TYR A 64 -20.00 -19.56 -2.82
C TYR A 64 -19.31 -20.59 -1.93
N ILE A 65 -19.19 -21.82 -2.43
CA ILE A 65 -18.42 -22.89 -1.77
C ILE A 65 -16.95 -22.45 -1.71
N GLY A 66 -16.33 -22.58 -0.53
CA GLY A 66 -14.96 -22.16 -0.33
C GLY A 66 -14.78 -20.65 -0.23
N ALA A 67 -15.85 -19.90 0.01
CA ALA A 67 -15.78 -18.46 0.21
C ALA A 67 -14.87 -18.10 1.38
N MET A 68 -14.04 -17.06 1.19
CA MET A 68 -13.13 -16.54 2.19
C MET A 68 -12.98 -15.02 2.05
N PRO A 69 -12.54 -14.32 3.11
CA PRO A 69 -12.18 -12.91 3.02
C PRO A 69 -11.06 -12.69 2.01
N GLY A 70 -10.99 -11.46 1.47
CA GLY A 70 -9.85 -11.04 0.66
C GLY A 70 -8.57 -10.86 1.47
N ARG A 71 -7.45 -10.80 0.78
CA ARG A 71 -6.12 -10.69 1.39
C ARG A 71 -5.94 -9.43 2.22
N ILE A 72 -6.61 -8.34 1.86
CA ILE A 72 -6.53 -7.07 2.61
C ILE A 72 -7.15 -7.26 4.00
N MET A 73 -8.37 -7.76 4.07
CA MET A 73 -9.04 -7.99 5.37
C MET A 73 -8.37 -9.08 6.19
N GLU A 74 -7.84 -10.12 5.57
CA GLU A 74 -7.01 -11.10 6.27
C GLU A 74 -5.74 -10.48 6.85
N GLY A 75 -5.09 -9.58 6.12
CA GLY A 75 -3.94 -8.83 6.60
C GLY A 75 -4.27 -7.96 7.80
N ILE A 76 -5.37 -7.22 7.76
CA ILE A 76 -5.86 -6.42 8.88
C ILE A 76 -6.13 -7.31 10.10
N LYS A 77 -6.83 -8.40 9.93
CA LYS A 77 -7.12 -9.37 11.01
C LYS A 77 -5.83 -9.91 11.63
N ARG A 78 -4.87 -10.30 10.80
CA ARG A 78 -3.58 -10.82 11.26
C ARG A 78 -2.78 -9.79 12.04
N SER A 79 -2.86 -8.51 11.67
CA SER A 79 -2.19 -7.42 12.37
C SER A 79 -2.78 -7.16 13.76
N GLY A 80 -4.06 -7.42 13.95
CA GLY A 80 -4.79 -7.15 15.18
C GLY A 80 -5.03 -5.67 15.49
N VAL A 81 -4.71 -4.77 14.56
CA VAL A 81 -4.86 -3.30 14.74
C VAL A 81 -5.52 -2.69 13.52
N SER A 82 -6.07 -1.47 13.67
CA SER A 82 -6.69 -0.74 12.58
C SER A 82 -5.73 0.14 11.76
N ASN A 83 -4.50 0.30 12.23
CA ASN A 83 -3.50 1.21 11.67
C ASN A 83 -2.15 0.53 11.34
N PRO A 84 -2.13 -0.68 10.77
CA PRO A 84 -0.87 -1.32 10.41
C PRO A 84 -0.19 -0.62 9.24
N VAL A 85 1.10 -0.91 9.05
CA VAL A 85 1.78 -0.69 7.79
C VAL A 85 1.61 -1.94 6.94
N ILE A 86 0.98 -1.81 5.78
CA ILE A 86 0.79 -2.90 4.82
C ILE A 86 1.70 -2.67 3.63
N VAL A 87 2.60 -3.61 3.38
CA VAL A 87 3.39 -3.66 2.16
C VAL A 87 2.69 -4.54 1.15
N LEU A 88 2.34 -3.93 0.02
CA LEU A 88 1.78 -4.60 -1.15
C LEU A 88 2.92 -4.89 -2.12
N ASP A 89 3.41 -6.12 -2.10
CA ASP A 89 4.54 -6.53 -2.92
C ASP A 89 4.10 -6.89 -4.34
N GLU A 90 4.95 -6.57 -5.31
CA GLU A 90 4.79 -6.99 -6.69
C GLU A 90 3.50 -6.48 -7.35
N VAL A 91 3.18 -5.19 -7.18
CA VAL A 91 1.99 -4.57 -7.79
C VAL A 91 2.04 -4.55 -9.32
N ASP A 92 3.23 -4.68 -9.90
CA ASP A 92 3.45 -4.79 -11.34
C ASP A 92 3.08 -6.16 -11.93
N LYS A 93 2.85 -7.15 -11.07
CA LYS A 93 2.53 -8.53 -11.46
C LYS A 93 1.04 -8.89 -11.34
N LEU A 94 0.18 -7.90 -11.19
CA LEU A 94 -1.26 -8.13 -11.23
C LEU A 94 -1.67 -8.55 -12.64
N ALA A 95 -2.23 -9.74 -12.76
CA ALA A 95 -2.73 -10.24 -14.03
C ALA A 95 -4.10 -9.62 -14.37
N LYS A 96 -4.29 -9.26 -15.63
CA LYS A 96 -5.63 -9.06 -16.18
C LYS A 96 -6.13 -10.42 -16.66
N ASP A 97 -7.08 -10.99 -15.96
CA ASP A 97 -7.63 -12.27 -16.34
C ASP A 97 -9.17 -12.25 -16.32
N TYR A 98 -9.78 -13.36 -16.74
CA TYR A 98 -11.22 -13.52 -16.91
C TYR A 98 -12.05 -13.39 -15.61
N GLY A 99 -11.42 -13.32 -14.45
CA GLY A 99 -12.04 -13.23 -13.13
C GLY A 99 -12.26 -11.82 -12.60
N GLY A 100 -12.33 -10.80 -13.44
CA GLY A 100 -12.51 -9.41 -13.03
C GLY A 100 -11.27 -8.54 -13.21
N ASP A 101 -11.23 -7.40 -12.53
CA ASP A 101 -10.13 -6.44 -12.59
C ASP A 101 -9.47 -6.25 -11.21
N PRO A 102 -8.43 -7.03 -10.88
CA PRO A 102 -7.70 -6.88 -9.61
C PRO A 102 -7.12 -5.47 -9.42
N ALA A 103 -6.75 -4.80 -10.50
CA ALA A 103 -6.21 -3.43 -10.42
C ALA A 103 -7.27 -2.43 -9.97
N SER A 104 -8.52 -2.57 -10.42
CA SER A 104 -9.63 -1.73 -9.94
C SER A 104 -9.93 -1.98 -8.46
N ALA A 105 -9.89 -3.23 -8.03
CA ALA A 105 -10.05 -3.58 -6.62
C ALA A 105 -8.96 -2.97 -5.75
N LEU A 106 -7.72 -3.01 -6.22
CA LEU A 106 -6.59 -2.40 -5.53
C LEU A 106 -6.71 -0.87 -5.47
N LEU A 107 -7.21 -0.25 -6.53
CA LEU A 107 -7.47 1.19 -6.55
C LEU A 107 -8.45 1.61 -5.46
N GLU A 108 -9.53 0.86 -5.26
CA GLU A 108 -10.50 1.10 -4.19
C GLU A 108 -9.87 1.01 -2.79
N VAL A 109 -8.94 0.09 -2.60
CA VAL A 109 -8.17 -0.07 -1.35
C VAL A 109 -7.23 1.13 -1.11
N LEU A 110 -6.57 1.59 -2.15
CA LEU A 110 -5.52 2.60 -2.06
C LEU A 110 -6.05 4.04 -2.14
N ASP A 111 -7.20 4.25 -2.77
CA ASP A 111 -7.76 5.58 -2.96
C ASP A 111 -8.30 6.15 -1.64
N PRO A 112 -7.72 7.24 -1.12
CA PRO A 112 -8.18 7.86 0.12
C PRO A 112 -9.64 8.33 0.07
N GLU A 113 -10.18 8.61 -1.11
CA GLU A 113 -11.58 9.02 -1.28
C GLU A 113 -12.56 7.84 -1.16
N GLN A 114 -12.09 6.62 -1.34
CA GLN A 114 -12.91 5.41 -1.36
C GLN A 114 -12.62 4.45 -0.20
N ASN A 115 -11.41 4.43 0.32
CA ASN A 115 -10.95 3.38 1.23
C ASN A 115 -11.50 3.47 2.66
N SER A 116 -12.11 4.59 3.04
CA SER A 116 -12.78 4.72 4.34
C SER A 116 -14.03 3.84 4.45
N THR A 117 -14.58 3.43 3.33
CA THR A 117 -15.79 2.59 3.24
C THR A 117 -15.53 1.32 2.42
N PHE A 118 -14.30 0.82 2.44
CA PHE A 118 -13.96 -0.41 1.75
C PHE A 118 -14.80 -1.58 2.26
N THR A 119 -15.45 -2.29 1.35
CA THR A 119 -16.30 -3.42 1.69
C THR A 119 -15.76 -4.70 1.07
N ASP A 120 -15.26 -5.59 1.93
CA ASP A 120 -14.95 -6.96 1.56
C ASP A 120 -16.25 -7.73 1.35
N HIS A 121 -16.38 -8.47 0.25
CA HIS A 121 -17.61 -9.16 -0.09
C HIS A 121 -17.96 -10.31 0.85
N TYR A 122 -16.95 -10.91 1.48
CA TYR A 122 -17.16 -11.96 2.47
C TYR A 122 -17.62 -11.37 3.81
N MET A 123 -16.96 -10.33 4.27
CA MET A 123 -17.29 -9.64 5.52
C MET A 123 -18.62 -8.88 5.41
N ASN A 124 -18.90 -8.32 4.24
CA ASN A 124 -20.12 -7.59 3.90
C ASN A 124 -20.47 -6.44 4.87
N VAL A 125 -19.46 -5.83 5.44
CA VAL A 125 -19.56 -4.61 6.25
C VAL A 125 -18.47 -3.64 5.82
N PRO A 126 -18.74 -2.31 5.79
CA PRO A 126 -17.71 -1.33 5.49
C PRO A 126 -16.61 -1.37 6.54
N TYR A 127 -15.36 -1.22 6.09
CA TYR A 127 -14.20 -1.09 6.95
C TYR A 127 -13.39 0.13 6.54
N ASP A 128 -12.98 0.92 7.53
CA ASP A 128 -12.19 2.13 7.30
C ASP A 128 -10.70 1.78 7.19
N LEU A 129 -10.15 1.90 5.98
CA LEU A 129 -8.72 1.69 5.69
C LEU A 129 -7.92 3.00 5.72
N SER A 130 -8.52 4.13 6.04
CA SER A 130 -7.85 5.44 6.00
C SER A 130 -6.68 5.58 7.00
N ASN A 131 -6.66 4.77 8.05
CA ASN A 131 -5.59 4.74 9.04
C ASN A 131 -4.45 3.78 8.69
N VAL A 132 -4.59 2.99 7.64
CA VAL A 132 -3.56 2.07 7.16
C VAL A 132 -2.55 2.84 6.31
N LEU A 133 -1.27 2.61 6.55
CA LEU A 133 -0.22 3.09 5.67
C LEU A 133 0.11 2.01 4.63
N PHE A 134 -0.18 2.29 3.37
CA PHE A 134 0.14 1.40 2.26
C PHE A 134 1.49 1.78 1.64
N VAL A 135 2.36 0.78 1.50
CA VAL A 135 3.63 0.88 0.80
C VAL A 135 3.62 -0.17 -0.29
N CYS A 136 3.84 0.23 -1.52
CA CYS A 136 3.86 -0.66 -2.68
C CYS A 136 5.27 -0.90 -3.16
N THR A 137 5.54 -2.08 -3.70
CA THR A 137 6.80 -2.42 -4.35
C THR A 137 6.55 -2.96 -5.75
N ALA A 138 7.47 -2.70 -6.67
CA ALA A 138 7.45 -3.20 -8.04
C ALA A 138 8.87 -3.37 -8.57
N ASN A 139 9.04 -4.22 -9.57
CA ASN A 139 10.30 -4.35 -10.29
C ASN A 139 10.37 -3.37 -11.47
N SER A 140 9.21 -3.08 -12.08
CA SER A 140 9.07 -2.21 -13.25
C SER A 140 7.76 -1.42 -13.18
N LEU A 141 7.71 -0.28 -13.84
CA LEU A 141 6.50 0.54 -13.97
C LEU A 141 5.65 0.15 -15.19
N ASP A 142 6.20 -0.62 -16.13
CA ASP A 142 5.63 -0.80 -17.47
C ASP A 142 4.28 -1.50 -17.47
N THR A 143 4.03 -2.35 -16.51
CA THR A 143 2.79 -3.14 -16.41
C THR A 143 1.79 -2.60 -15.39
N ILE A 144 2.14 -1.53 -14.69
CA ILE A 144 1.24 -0.91 -13.71
C ILE A 144 0.23 -0.04 -14.46
N PRO A 145 -1.08 -0.25 -14.25
CA PRO A 145 -2.10 0.59 -14.85
C PRO A 145 -1.96 2.06 -14.47
N GLU A 146 -2.15 2.94 -15.43
CA GLU A 146 -2.00 4.39 -15.24
C GLU A 146 -2.85 4.96 -14.08
N PRO A 147 -4.11 4.55 -13.88
CA PRO A 147 -4.89 5.03 -12.73
C PRO A 147 -4.25 4.73 -11.38
N LEU A 148 -3.55 3.62 -11.23
CA LEU A 148 -2.79 3.30 -10.03
C LEU A 148 -1.52 4.15 -9.92
N LEU A 149 -0.77 4.27 -11.02
CA LEU A 149 0.46 5.08 -11.05
C LEU A 149 0.22 6.53 -10.69
N ASN A 150 -0.87 7.12 -11.14
CA ASN A 150 -1.22 8.52 -10.88
C ASN A 150 -1.44 8.82 -9.39
N ARG A 151 -1.71 7.81 -8.58
CA ARG A 151 -1.91 7.92 -7.14
C ARG A 151 -0.69 7.55 -6.32
N MET A 152 0.41 7.16 -6.98
CA MET A 152 1.63 6.68 -6.35
C MET A 152 2.76 7.69 -6.50
N GLU A 153 3.53 7.88 -5.44
CA GLU A 153 4.83 8.54 -5.50
C GLU A 153 5.89 7.48 -5.76
N VAL A 154 6.50 7.53 -6.96
CA VAL A 154 7.49 6.55 -7.39
C VAL A 154 8.86 6.92 -6.85
N ILE A 155 9.52 5.95 -6.21
CA ILE A 155 10.87 6.06 -5.69
C ILE A 155 11.71 4.95 -6.29
N ASN A 156 12.74 5.34 -7.04
CA ASN A 156 13.63 4.39 -7.69
C ASN A 156 14.75 3.94 -6.72
N PHE A 157 14.84 2.63 -6.54
CA PHE A 157 15.79 1.99 -5.61
C PHE A 157 16.98 1.33 -6.27
N SER A 158 17.02 1.25 -7.60
CA SER A 158 18.01 0.45 -8.33
C SER A 158 19.43 1.02 -8.33
N GLY A 159 19.64 2.26 -7.91
CA GLY A 159 20.95 2.93 -7.93
C GLY A 159 21.64 3.04 -6.58
N TYR A 160 21.09 2.48 -5.50
CA TYR A 160 21.58 2.71 -4.14
C TYR A 160 22.05 1.44 -3.44
N THR A 161 23.07 1.56 -2.57
CA THR A 161 23.48 0.49 -1.65
C THR A 161 22.45 0.31 -0.52
N ALA A 162 22.50 -0.80 0.20
CA ALA A 162 21.59 -1.06 1.31
C ALA A 162 21.68 0.02 2.40
N VAL A 163 22.86 0.54 2.69
CA VAL A 163 23.10 1.60 3.68
C VAL A 163 22.53 2.91 3.19
N GLU A 164 22.73 3.26 1.93
CA GLU A 164 22.17 4.48 1.33
C GLU A 164 20.66 4.44 1.28
N LYS A 165 20.06 3.30 0.95
CA LYS A 165 18.61 3.07 0.99
C LYS A 165 18.03 3.26 2.37
N TYR A 166 18.68 2.74 3.40
CA TYR A 166 18.27 2.93 4.79
C TYR A 166 18.33 4.42 5.18
N GLN A 167 19.38 5.13 4.80
CA GLN A 167 19.50 6.56 5.08
C GLN A 167 18.46 7.40 4.34
N ILE A 168 18.13 7.05 3.10
CA ILE A 168 17.07 7.70 2.32
C ILE A 168 15.72 7.48 3.01
N ALA A 169 15.41 6.27 3.42
CA ALA A 169 14.20 5.96 4.15
C ALA A 169 14.09 6.77 5.44
N ARG A 170 15.16 6.83 6.21
CA ARG A 170 15.19 7.53 7.49
C ARG A 170 15.11 9.05 7.35
N ARG A 171 15.80 9.62 6.37
CA ARG A 171 15.92 11.09 6.24
C ARG A 171 14.80 11.74 5.44
N HIS A 172 14.27 11.05 4.44
CA HIS A 172 13.35 11.64 3.47
C HIS A 172 11.98 11.00 3.45
N LEU A 173 11.88 9.68 3.59
CA LEU A 173 10.63 8.95 3.43
C LEU A 173 9.84 8.87 4.72
N LEU A 174 10.51 8.68 5.84
CA LEU A 174 9.86 8.62 7.15
C LEU A 174 9.19 9.94 7.54
N PRO A 175 9.84 11.12 7.41
CA PRO A 175 9.18 12.40 7.64
C PRO A 175 7.97 12.61 6.71
N LYS A 176 8.06 12.25 5.43
CA LYS A 176 6.94 12.35 4.49
C LYS A 176 5.77 11.45 4.88
N ALA A 177 6.05 10.21 5.29
CA ALA A 177 5.03 9.29 5.76
C ALA A 177 4.35 9.81 7.03
N LEU A 178 5.09 10.38 7.96
CA LEU A 178 4.57 11.00 9.18
C LEU A 178 3.68 12.21 8.86
N ASP A 179 4.11 13.08 7.97
CA ASP A 179 3.33 14.26 7.54
C ASP A 179 2.04 13.85 6.83
N ALA A 180 2.09 12.85 5.95
CA ALA A 180 0.90 12.32 5.28
C ALA A 180 -0.13 11.74 6.26
N MET A 181 0.32 11.29 7.42
CA MET A 181 -0.53 10.72 8.48
C MET A 181 -0.96 11.75 9.53
N GLY A 182 -0.53 13.01 9.40
CA GLY A 182 -0.83 14.06 10.37
C GLY A 182 -0.17 13.87 11.74
N ILE A 183 0.84 13.00 11.82
CA ILE A 183 1.60 12.77 13.04
C ILE A 183 2.73 13.80 13.11
N LYS A 184 2.60 14.77 14.00
CA LYS A 184 3.70 15.71 14.29
C LYS A 184 4.83 14.95 14.98
N LYS A 185 6.05 15.12 14.48
CA LYS A 185 7.25 14.72 15.16
C LYS A 185 7.29 15.48 16.50
N ASN A 186 7.00 14.82 17.59
CA ASN A 186 7.38 15.36 18.89
C ASN A 186 8.92 15.38 18.95
N ALA A 187 9.46 16.56 19.13
CA ALA A 187 10.88 16.84 19.20
C ALA A 187 11.54 16.05 20.34
#